data_686c99c7845d0522dfd91ae63598a360
#
_entry.id   686c99c7845d0522dfd91ae63598a360
#
_cell.length_a   1.000
_cell.length_b   1.000
_cell.length_c   1.000
_cell.angle_alpha   90.00
_cell.angle_beta   90.00
_cell.angle_gamma   90.00
#
_symmetry.space_group_name_H-M   'P 1'
#
loop_
_entity.id
_entity.type
_entity.pdbx_description
1 polymer ?
#
loop_
_entity_poly.entity_id
_entity_poly.type
_entity_poly.pdbx_seq_one_letter_code
_entity_poly.pdbx_strand_id
1 'polypeptide(L)'
;MTASIHPPSRTAPRAAQPFGDHLRHWRQHRRLSQLDLAQEADVSTRHLSFVETGRSVPSREMVLRLSERLDIPLRERNALLVAAGYAPMYRERPLNDPALASAREAVELLLKSHEPYPALALDRHWNIVATNRMVPHLLAGADASLL
;
A
#
# COMPACT_ATOMS: atom_id res chain seq x y z
N MET A 1 8.53 -35.05 -27.21
CA MET A 1 8.38 -33.58 -27.26
C MET A 1 8.19 -33.10 -25.83
N THR A 2 9.24 -32.65 -25.18
CA THR A 2 9.25 -32.18 -23.78
C THR A 2 8.99 -30.68 -23.77
N ALA A 3 7.83 -30.28 -23.27
CA ALA A 3 7.50 -28.87 -23.06
C ALA A 3 8.29 -28.33 -21.85
N SER A 4 9.22 -27.42 -22.14
CA SER A 4 10.00 -26.71 -21.12
C SER A 4 9.11 -25.65 -20.48
N ILE A 5 8.69 -25.87 -19.25
CA ILE A 5 7.95 -24.88 -18.45
C ILE A 5 8.99 -23.89 -17.89
N HIS A 6 9.02 -22.68 -18.45
CA HIS A 6 9.79 -21.58 -17.88
C HIS A 6 9.08 -21.10 -16.59
N PRO A 7 9.80 -21.02 -15.46
CA PRO A 7 9.25 -20.40 -14.27
C PRO A 7 8.99 -18.89 -14.52
N PRO A 8 7.93 -18.31 -13.93
CA PRO A 8 7.65 -16.90 -14.11
C PRO A 8 8.82 -16.08 -13.57
N SER A 9 9.32 -15.18 -14.40
CA SER A 9 10.38 -14.24 -14.05
C SER A 9 10.04 -13.50 -12.76
N ARG A 10 10.88 -13.69 -11.74
CA ARG A 10 10.85 -12.84 -10.53
C ARG A 10 10.97 -11.40 -11.01
N THR A 11 9.87 -10.67 -10.89
CA THR A 11 9.83 -9.22 -11.14
C THR A 11 10.93 -8.58 -10.28
N ALA A 12 11.94 -8.02 -10.93
CA ALA A 12 13.00 -7.27 -10.26
C ALA A 12 12.34 -6.19 -9.37
N PRO A 13 12.92 -5.88 -8.19
CA PRO A 13 12.39 -4.82 -7.35
C PRO A 13 12.32 -3.54 -8.20
N ARG A 14 11.09 -3.03 -8.36
CA ARG A 14 10.81 -1.79 -9.07
C ARG A 14 11.73 -0.72 -8.47
N ALA A 15 12.65 -0.17 -9.26
CA ALA A 15 13.56 0.87 -8.82
C ALA A 15 12.76 1.91 -8.04
N ALA A 16 13.24 2.25 -6.83
CA ALA A 16 12.53 3.17 -5.95
C ALA A 16 12.25 4.46 -6.72
N GLN A 17 10.98 4.79 -6.92
CA GLN A 17 10.61 6.01 -7.63
C GLN A 17 11.14 7.22 -6.83
N PRO A 18 11.68 8.26 -7.50
CA PRO A 18 12.11 9.47 -6.83
C PRO A 18 10.97 10.09 -6.01
N PHE A 19 11.28 10.71 -4.88
CA PHE A 19 10.29 11.36 -4.02
C PHE A 19 9.36 12.31 -4.80
N GLY A 20 9.93 13.12 -5.70
CA GLY A 20 9.18 14.08 -6.50
C GLY A 20 8.10 13.45 -7.37
N ASP A 21 8.36 12.26 -7.92
CA ASP A 21 7.39 11.54 -8.73
C ASP A 21 6.24 10.98 -7.88
N HIS A 22 6.54 10.46 -6.68
CA HIS A 22 5.53 10.05 -5.72
C HIS A 22 4.65 11.21 -5.30
N LEU A 23 5.25 12.36 -4.98
CA LEU A 23 4.53 13.56 -4.55
C LEU A 23 3.62 14.07 -5.66
N ARG A 24 4.14 14.18 -6.89
CA ARG A 24 3.37 14.60 -8.06
C ARG A 24 2.21 13.65 -8.34
N HIS A 25 2.43 12.35 -8.26
CA HIS A 25 1.39 11.34 -8.44
C HIS A 25 0.23 11.56 -7.45
N TRP A 26 0.51 11.68 -6.16
CA TRP A 26 -0.51 11.89 -5.14
C TRP A 26 -1.23 13.22 -5.30
N ARG A 27 -0.51 14.30 -5.60
CA ARG A 27 -1.11 15.61 -5.85
C ARG A 27 -2.09 15.57 -7.03
N GLN A 28 -1.69 14.96 -8.14
CA GLN A 28 -2.55 14.79 -9.32
C GLN A 28 -3.75 13.87 -9.02
N HIS A 29 -3.56 12.83 -8.25
CA HIS A 29 -4.63 11.95 -7.80
C HIS A 29 -5.69 12.71 -6.98
N ARG A 30 -5.27 13.68 -6.18
CA ARG A 30 -6.16 14.60 -5.45
C ARG A 30 -6.64 15.78 -6.30
N ARG A 31 -6.24 15.88 -7.56
CA ARG A 31 -6.59 16.97 -8.49
C ARG A 31 -6.18 18.35 -8.00
N LEU A 32 -5.11 18.46 -7.22
CA LEU A 32 -4.57 19.71 -6.71
C LEU A 32 -3.52 20.27 -7.68
N SER A 33 -3.51 21.60 -7.86
CA SER A 33 -2.38 22.30 -8.49
C SER A 33 -1.19 22.37 -7.52
N GLN A 34 0.00 22.74 -8.01
CA GLN A 34 1.13 23.02 -7.13
C GLN A 34 0.83 24.20 -6.19
N LEU A 35 0.05 25.17 -6.65
CA LEU A 35 -0.34 26.32 -5.84
C LEU A 35 -1.25 25.91 -4.69
N ASP A 36 -2.29 25.11 -4.98
CA ASP A 36 -3.24 24.65 -3.98
C ASP A 36 -2.54 23.84 -2.88
N LEU A 37 -1.73 22.84 -3.27
CA LEU A 37 -0.99 22.04 -2.29
C LEU A 37 0.02 22.87 -1.49
N ALA A 38 0.68 23.84 -2.12
CA ALA A 38 1.62 24.73 -1.44
C ALA A 38 0.92 25.56 -0.37
N GLN A 39 -0.26 26.11 -0.68
CA GLN A 39 -1.09 26.86 0.28
C GLN A 39 -1.56 25.97 1.43
N GLU A 40 -2.10 24.79 1.13
CA GLU A 40 -2.58 23.85 2.15
C GLU A 40 -1.47 23.35 3.08
N ALA A 41 -0.25 23.17 2.55
CA ALA A 41 0.89 22.66 3.30
C ALA A 41 1.75 23.77 3.92
N ASP A 42 1.38 25.04 3.76
CA ASP A 42 2.13 26.20 4.25
C ASP A 42 3.61 26.19 3.78
N VAL A 43 3.78 26.00 2.47
CA VAL A 43 5.09 26.05 1.79
C VAL A 43 5.01 26.95 0.56
N SER A 44 6.14 27.49 0.09
CA SER A 44 6.12 28.26 -1.14
C SER A 44 5.95 27.34 -2.37
N THR A 45 5.17 27.77 -3.35
CA THR A 45 4.98 27.04 -4.63
C THR A 45 6.32 26.76 -5.32
N ARG A 46 7.27 27.70 -5.24
CA ARG A 46 8.61 27.51 -5.78
C ARG A 46 9.35 26.36 -5.09
N HIS A 47 9.27 26.28 -3.76
CA HIS A 47 9.91 25.20 -3.01
C HIS A 47 9.27 23.86 -3.33
N LEU A 48 7.94 23.79 -3.39
CA LEU A 48 7.20 22.59 -3.79
C LEU A 48 7.63 22.13 -5.20
N SER A 49 7.75 23.05 -6.16
CA SER A 49 8.22 22.76 -7.51
C SER A 49 9.65 22.20 -7.53
N PHE A 50 10.54 22.72 -6.70
CA PHE A 50 11.91 22.19 -6.59
C PHE A 50 11.96 20.81 -5.98
N VAL A 51 11.11 20.52 -5.02
CA VAL A 51 10.98 19.20 -4.41
C VAL A 51 10.41 18.19 -5.42
N GLU A 52 9.36 18.55 -6.16
CA GLU A 52 8.78 17.68 -7.20
C GLU A 52 9.75 17.41 -8.37
N THR A 53 10.66 18.33 -8.66
CA THR A 53 11.65 18.17 -9.73
C THR A 53 12.99 17.61 -9.25
N GLY A 54 13.10 17.26 -7.97
CA GLY A 54 14.34 16.71 -7.39
C GLY A 54 15.47 17.72 -7.19
N ARG A 55 15.19 19.04 -7.36
CA ARG A 55 16.17 20.11 -7.14
C ARG A 55 16.37 20.46 -5.66
N SER A 56 15.46 20.02 -4.81
CA SER A 56 15.53 20.19 -3.36
C SER A 56 15.10 18.91 -2.67
N VAL A 57 15.79 18.57 -1.59
CA VAL A 57 15.43 17.44 -0.72
C VAL A 57 14.47 17.95 0.35
N PRO A 58 13.29 17.38 0.52
CA PRO A 58 12.36 17.80 1.55
C PRO A 58 12.87 17.38 2.93
N SER A 59 12.56 18.17 3.97
CA SER A 59 12.76 17.73 5.35
C SER A 59 11.75 16.64 5.72
N ARG A 60 12.07 15.81 6.73
CA ARG A 60 11.16 14.78 7.24
C ARG A 60 9.79 15.36 7.62
N GLU A 61 9.79 16.52 8.29
CA GLU A 61 8.56 17.20 8.69
C GLU A 61 7.74 17.63 7.47
N MET A 62 8.40 18.13 6.42
CA MET A 62 7.73 18.48 5.16
C MET A 62 7.10 17.26 4.50
N VAL A 63 7.81 16.10 4.47
CA VAL A 63 7.25 14.85 3.93
C VAL A 63 5.98 14.47 4.68
N LEU A 64 5.99 14.52 6.02
CA LEU A 64 4.83 14.17 6.83
C LEU A 64 3.67 15.15 6.62
N ARG A 65 3.93 16.45 6.59
CA ARG A 65 2.93 17.49 6.36
C ARG A 65 2.27 17.35 4.99
N LEU A 66 3.07 17.18 3.92
CA LEU A 66 2.54 16.94 2.58
C LEU A 66 1.72 15.65 2.51
N SER A 67 2.16 14.60 3.20
CA SER A 67 1.44 13.32 3.28
C SER A 67 0.09 13.44 3.97
N GLU A 68 -0.02 14.30 5.00
CA GLU A 68 -1.28 14.59 5.68
C GLU A 68 -2.23 15.37 4.79
N ARG A 69 -1.76 16.44 4.16
CA ARG A 69 -2.59 17.29 3.29
C ARG A 69 -3.13 16.53 2.07
N LEU A 70 -2.34 15.59 1.56
CA LEU A 70 -2.75 14.72 0.47
C LEU A 70 -3.55 13.50 0.93
N ASP A 71 -3.82 13.36 2.23
CA ASP A 71 -4.50 12.22 2.83
C ASP A 71 -3.92 10.88 2.32
N ILE A 72 -2.58 10.79 2.35
CA ILE A 72 -1.86 9.60 1.90
C ILE A 72 -1.97 8.52 2.97
N PRO A 73 -2.36 7.27 2.62
CA PRO A 73 -2.42 6.17 3.57
C PRO A 73 -1.07 5.94 4.27
N LEU A 74 -1.09 5.57 5.56
CA LEU A 74 0.12 5.44 6.39
C LEU A 74 1.21 4.55 5.76
N ARG A 75 0.81 3.49 5.07
CA ARG A 75 1.73 2.61 4.35
C ARG A 75 2.47 3.32 3.23
N GLU A 76 1.75 4.09 2.43
CA GLU A 76 2.31 4.85 1.31
C GLU A 76 3.18 6.00 1.81
N ARG A 77 2.92 6.53 3.03
CA ARG A 77 3.80 7.50 3.69
C ARG A 77 5.18 6.92 3.99
N ASN A 78 5.28 5.62 4.31
CA ASN A 78 6.58 4.97 4.44
C ASN A 78 7.35 4.96 3.12
N ALA A 79 6.70 4.70 2.00
CA ALA A 79 7.33 4.75 0.69
C ALA A 79 7.87 6.17 0.38
N LEU A 80 7.09 7.22 0.71
CA LEU A 80 7.55 8.60 0.56
C LEU A 80 8.73 8.92 1.46
N LEU A 81 8.69 8.49 2.73
CA LEU A 81 9.81 8.69 3.67
C LEU A 81 11.09 8.05 3.14
N VAL A 82 11.01 6.79 2.71
CA VAL A 82 12.17 6.07 2.14
C VAL A 82 12.67 6.73 0.87
N ALA A 83 11.79 7.16 -0.03
CA ALA A 83 12.16 7.87 -1.26
C ALA A 83 12.84 9.23 -0.99
N ALA A 84 12.52 9.87 0.15
CA ALA A 84 13.18 11.09 0.62
C ALA A 84 14.47 10.83 1.42
N GLY A 85 14.88 9.56 1.61
CA GLY A 85 16.09 9.16 2.35
C GLY A 85 15.89 9.02 3.86
N TYR A 86 14.65 8.95 4.34
CA TYR A 86 14.33 8.78 5.76
C TYR A 86 13.91 7.34 6.08
N ALA A 87 14.13 6.93 7.34
CA ALA A 87 13.63 5.64 7.82
C ALA A 87 12.08 5.61 7.84
N PRO A 88 11.45 4.47 7.53
CA PRO A 88 10.02 4.30 7.66
C PRO A 88 9.57 4.50 9.11
N MET A 89 8.42 5.14 9.31
CA MET A 89 7.91 5.48 10.64
C MET A 89 6.71 4.63 11.05
N TYR A 90 5.93 4.19 10.09
CA TYR A 90 4.71 3.44 10.34
C TYR A 90 4.99 1.94 10.23
N ARG A 91 4.93 1.22 11.36
CA ARG A 91 5.14 -0.23 11.36
C ARG A 91 3.98 -0.95 10.68
N GLU A 92 4.29 -1.80 9.72
CA GLU A 92 3.34 -2.79 9.25
C GLU A 92 3.25 -3.90 10.30
N ARG A 93 2.04 -4.19 10.76
CA ARG A 93 1.78 -5.28 11.70
C ARG A 93 1.11 -6.42 10.94
N PRO A 94 1.64 -7.65 11.03
CA PRO A 94 0.95 -8.80 10.50
C PRO A 94 -0.38 -9.03 11.25
N LEU A 95 -1.36 -9.62 10.61
CA LEU A 95 -2.69 -9.81 11.19
C LEU A 95 -2.68 -10.63 12.49
N ASN A 96 -1.66 -11.48 12.70
CA ASN A 96 -1.46 -12.25 13.91
C ASN A 96 -0.79 -11.47 15.06
N ASP A 97 -0.46 -10.18 14.87
CA ASP A 97 0.05 -9.32 15.96
C ASP A 97 -1.02 -9.24 17.08
N PRO A 98 -0.66 -9.46 18.35
CA PRO A 98 -1.60 -9.33 19.47
C PRO A 98 -2.32 -7.99 19.54
N ALA A 99 -1.68 -6.90 19.08
CA ALA A 99 -2.31 -5.57 19.01
C ALA A 99 -3.45 -5.47 17.98
N LEU A 100 -3.58 -6.44 17.07
CA LEU A 100 -4.64 -6.54 16.06
C LEU A 100 -5.70 -7.61 16.41
N ALA A 101 -5.72 -8.12 17.65
CA ALA A 101 -6.65 -9.17 18.07
C ALA A 101 -8.12 -8.79 17.79
N SER A 102 -8.55 -7.59 18.18
CA SER A 102 -9.92 -7.12 17.94
C SER A 102 -10.25 -6.99 16.45
N ALA A 103 -9.30 -6.55 15.64
CA ALA A 103 -9.49 -6.47 14.19
C ALA A 103 -9.63 -7.88 13.57
N ARG A 104 -8.82 -8.83 14.03
CA ARG A 104 -8.91 -10.23 13.60
C ARG A 104 -10.26 -10.84 13.97
N GLU A 105 -10.72 -10.66 15.21
CA GLU A 105 -12.03 -11.12 15.67
C GLU A 105 -13.17 -10.54 14.82
N ALA A 106 -13.09 -9.26 14.47
CA ALA A 106 -14.07 -8.62 13.59
C ALA A 106 -14.07 -9.25 12.18
N VAL A 107 -12.89 -9.53 11.62
CA VAL A 107 -12.78 -10.22 10.31
C VAL A 107 -13.37 -11.64 10.40
N GLU A 108 -13.03 -12.40 11.44
CA GLU A 108 -13.57 -13.76 11.66
C GLU A 108 -15.09 -13.75 11.79
N LEU A 109 -15.65 -12.77 12.53
CA LEU A 109 -17.10 -12.61 12.67
C LEU A 109 -17.78 -12.29 11.34
N LEU A 110 -17.19 -11.38 10.55
CA LEU A 110 -17.69 -11.04 9.21
C LEU A 110 -17.67 -12.27 8.28
N LEU A 111 -16.59 -13.01 8.25
CA LEU A 111 -16.48 -14.23 7.44
C LEU A 111 -17.54 -15.27 7.84
N LYS A 112 -17.73 -15.47 9.13
CA LYS A 112 -18.74 -16.40 9.67
C LYS A 112 -20.17 -15.95 9.36
N SER A 113 -20.45 -14.65 9.41
CA SER A 113 -21.80 -14.12 9.14
C SER A 113 -22.24 -14.29 7.67
N HIS A 114 -21.29 -14.54 6.76
CA HIS A 114 -21.59 -14.81 5.35
C HIS A 114 -22.03 -16.26 5.08
N GLU A 115 -21.87 -17.16 6.03
CA GLU A 115 -22.33 -18.54 5.85
C GLU A 115 -23.84 -18.62 5.59
N PRO A 116 -24.29 -19.44 4.63
CA PRO A 116 -23.60 -20.56 3.95
C PRO A 116 -22.80 -20.17 2.70
N TYR A 117 -22.60 -18.90 2.41
CA TYR A 117 -21.84 -18.48 1.23
C TYR A 117 -20.33 -18.49 1.53
N PRO A 118 -19.48 -18.94 0.59
CA PRO A 118 -18.05 -18.89 0.76
C PRO A 118 -17.58 -17.43 0.83
N ALA A 119 -16.72 -17.12 1.81
CA ALA A 119 -16.13 -15.81 1.99
C ALA A 119 -14.66 -15.96 2.42
N LEU A 120 -13.81 -15.09 1.89
CA LEU A 120 -12.38 -15.06 2.19
C LEU A 120 -11.89 -13.62 2.37
N ALA A 121 -10.84 -13.44 3.15
CA ALA A 121 -10.12 -12.21 3.32
C ALA A 121 -8.76 -12.32 2.64
N LEU A 122 -8.39 -11.30 1.88
CA LEU A 122 -7.12 -11.20 1.16
C LEU A 122 -6.28 -10.06 1.73
N ASP A 123 -4.97 -10.24 1.70
CA ASP A 123 -4.05 -9.12 1.90
C ASP A 123 -3.87 -8.30 0.59
N ARG A 124 -3.05 -7.25 0.67
CA ARG A 124 -2.74 -6.40 -0.49
C ARG A 124 -2.00 -7.12 -1.63
N HIS A 125 -1.42 -8.26 -1.36
CA HIS A 125 -0.68 -9.09 -2.32
C HIS A 125 -1.53 -10.23 -2.86
N TRP A 126 -2.83 -10.20 -2.56
CA TRP A 126 -3.80 -11.24 -2.94
C TRP A 126 -3.57 -12.58 -2.25
N ASN A 127 -2.80 -12.63 -1.16
CA ASN A 127 -2.67 -13.83 -0.36
C ASN A 127 -3.92 -14.00 0.52
N ILE A 128 -4.41 -15.24 0.63
CA ILE A 128 -5.51 -15.56 1.52
C ILE A 128 -5.02 -15.49 2.97
N VAL A 129 -5.60 -14.60 3.77
CA VAL A 129 -5.26 -14.42 5.19
C VAL A 129 -6.28 -15.07 6.13
N ALA A 130 -7.52 -15.23 5.70
CA ALA A 130 -8.55 -15.95 6.44
C ALA A 130 -9.67 -16.41 5.50
N THR A 131 -10.37 -17.46 5.87
CA THR A 131 -11.53 -18.00 5.12
C THR A 131 -12.61 -18.48 6.08
N ASN A 132 -13.87 -18.50 5.63
CA ASN A 132 -14.90 -19.23 6.33
C ASN A 132 -14.90 -20.73 5.93
N ARG A 133 -15.66 -21.54 6.65
CA ARG A 133 -15.71 -23.01 6.45
C ARG A 133 -16.31 -23.43 5.10
N MET A 134 -16.91 -22.52 4.34
CA MET A 134 -17.52 -22.83 3.04
C MET A 134 -16.53 -22.75 1.87
N VAL A 135 -15.40 -22.04 2.03
CA VAL A 135 -14.38 -21.90 0.98
C VAL A 135 -13.75 -23.25 0.58
N PRO A 136 -13.40 -24.17 1.48
CA PRO A 136 -12.92 -25.50 1.08
C PRO A 136 -13.89 -26.28 0.18
N HIS A 137 -15.20 -26.10 0.39
CA HIS A 137 -16.21 -26.73 -0.46
C HIS A 137 -16.26 -26.13 -1.86
N LEU A 138 -16.04 -24.81 -1.97
CA LEU A 138 -15.93 -24.11 -3.26
C LEU A 138 -14.70 -24.59 -4.04
N LEU A 139 -13.59 -24.81 -3.35
CA LEU A 139 -12.32 -25.21 -3.94
C LEU A 139 -12.16 -26.73 -4.10
N ALA A 140 -13.15 -27.50 -3.68
CA ALA A 140 -13.15 -28.95 -3.84
C ALA A 140 -13.10 -29.30 -5.35
N GLY A 141 -11.98 -29.87 -5.80
CA GLY A 141 -11.73 -30.22 -7.20
C GLY A 141 -10.85 -29.21 -7.97
N ALA A 142 -10.42 -28.11 -7.34
CA ALA A 142 -9.40 -27.25 -7.91
C ALA A 142 -8.04 -27.93 -7.87
N ASP A 143 -7.22 -27.72 -8.93
CA ASP A 143 -5.85 -28.22 -8.99
C ASP A 143 -5.01 -27.54 -7.88
N ALA A 144 -4.21 -28.33 -7.16
CA ALA A 144 -3.35 -27.84 -6.09
C ALA A 144 -2.31 -26.79 -6.56
N SER A 145 -2.03 -26.73 -7.86
CA SER A 145 -1.16 -25.69 -8.45
C SER A 145 -1.82 -24.33 -8.57
N LEU A 146 -3.14 -24.23 -8.34
CA LEU A 146 -3.93 -23.00 -8.40
C LEU A 146 -4.17 -22.39 -7.00
N LEU A 147 -3.77 -23.11 -5.95
CA LEU A 147 -3.93 -22.74 -4.54
C LEU A 147 -2.56 -22.45 -3.91
#